data_7723425da33bcb62b33eb73aacfc35f1
#
_entry.id   7723425da33bcb62b33eb73aacfc35f1
#
_cell.length_a   1.000
_cell.length_b   1.000
_cell.length_c   1.000
_cell.angle_alpha   90.00
_cell.angle_beta   90.00
_cell.angle_gamma   90.00
#
_symmetry.space_group_name_H-M   'P 1'
#
loop_
_entity.id
_entity.type
_entity.pdbx_description
1 polymer ?
#
loop_
_entity_poly.entity_id
_entity_poly.type
_entity_poly.pdbx_seq_one_letter_code
_entity_poly.pdbx_strand_id
1 'polypeptide(L)'
;MPNKLMPMSTAIAQFVPDGASVVMGAALEALIPFAAGHEIIRQRKHDLTLIGPISDMLFDQLIGAGCVKKIIAAWVGNVSAGLAHNYRRAYEQGIPHPIEIHDHSNFSIALALLAGGMGAPYIPTYSLLGSDLPKTNPDFIEATSPFGGEKVFRGGNVNGGGQL
;
A
#
# COMPACT_ATOMS: atom_id res chain seq x y z
N MET A 1 -30.84 -1.90 -10.95
CA MET A 1 -29.56 -2.15 -10.25
C MET A 1 -29.72 -1.64 -8.82
N PRO A 2 -29.18 -2.32 -7.80
CA PRO A 2 -29.22 -1.80 -6.44
C PRO A 2 -28.48 -0.46 -6.38
N ASN A 3 -29.03 0.48 -5.61
CA ASN A 3 -28.37 1.77 -5.38
C ASN A 3 -27.10 1.53 -4.57
N LYS A 4 -25.94 1.96 -5.11
CA LYS A 4 -24.64 1.84 -4.44
C LYS A 4 -24.26 3.08 -3.63
N LEU A 5 -25.11 4.11 -3.62
CA LEU A 5 -24.88 5.32 -2.83
C LEU A 5 -25.20 5.04 -1.36
N MET A 6 -24.25 5.38 -0.50
CA MET A 6 -24.42 5.27 0.96
C MET A 6 -23.61 6.38 1.66
N PRO A 7 -23.94 6.72 2.92
CA PRO A 7 -23.11 7.63 3.72
C PRO A 7 -21.69 7.11 3.89
N MET A 8 -20.72 8.02 3.92
CA MET A 8 -19.29 7.68 4.11
C MET A 8 -19.05 6.87 5.38
N SER A 9 -19.72 7.24 6.47
CA SER A 9 -19.63 6.51 7.75
C SER A 9 -20.06 5.06 7.62
N THR A 10 -21.15 4.80 6.89
CA THR A 10 -21.63 3.43 6.63
C THR A 10 -20.65 2.67 5.73
N ALA A 11 -20.14 3.32 4.69
CA ALA A 11 -19.18 2.72 3.77
C ALA A 11 -17.89 2.28 4.49
N ILE A 12 -17.31 3.16 5.29
CA ILE A 12 -16.10 2.84 6.06
C ILE A 12 -16.36 1.76 7.11
N ALA A 13 -17.50 1.84 7.83
CA ALA A 13 -17.84 0.81 8.81
C ALA A 13 -17.97 -0.58 8.17
N GLN A 14 -18.56 -0.66 6.98
CA GLN A 14 -18.87 -1.91 6.30
C GLN A 14 -17.67 -2.49 5.54
N PHE A 15 -16.87 -1.64 4.86
CA PHE A 15 -15.87 -2.12 3.90
C PHE A 15 -14.41 -1.97 4.38
N VAL A 16 -14.20 -1.31 5.52
CA VAL A 16 -12.87 -1.15 6.11
C VAL A 16 -12.88 -1.71 7.54
N PRO A 17 -12.92 -3.04 7.70
CA PRO A 17 -12.73 -3.64 9.02
C PRO A 17 -11.31 -3.40 9.53
N ASP A 18 -11.10 -3.55 10.84
CA ASP A 18 -9.76 -3.54 11.40
C ASP A 18 -8.89 -4.65 10.78
N GLY A 19 -7.62 -4.36 10.55
CA GLY A 19 -6.71 -5.25 9.85
C GLY A 19 -6.85 -5.28 8.32
N ALA A 20 -7.77 -4.50 7.74
CA ALA A 20 -7.99 -4.49 6.30
C ALA A 20 -6.79 -3.94 5.53
N SER A 21 -6.60 -4.46 4.31
CA SER A 21 -5.73 -3.85 3.30
C SER A 21 -6.52 -2.82 2.51
N VAL A 22 -6.03 -1.58 2.45
CA VAL A 22 -6.72 -0.45 1.83
C VAL A 22 -5.83 0.22 0.81
N VAL A 23 -6.24 0.23 -0.44
CA VAL A 23 -5.59 1.00 -1.51
C VAL A 23 -6.16 2.41 -1.50
N MET A 24 -5.29 3.41 -1.36
CA MET A 24 -5.70 4.81 -1.27
C MET A 24 -4.80 5.70 -2.11
N GLY A 25 -5.44 6.55 -2.91
CA GLY A 25 -4.75 7.52 -3.74
C GLY A 25 -3.86 6.87 -4.79
N ALA A 26 -3.66 7.49 -5.90
CA ALA A 26 -2.81 6.93 -6.95
C ALA A 26 -2.09 7.99 -7.78
N ALA A 27 -2.39 9.26 -7.59
CA ALA A 27 -1.88 10.35 -8.42
C ALA A 27 -1.48 11.56 -7.57
N LEU A 28 -0.52 11.34 -6.68
CA LEU A 28 -0.01 12.42 -5.81
C LEU A 28 -1.17 13.15 -5.11
N GLU A 29 -1.14 14.47 -5.14
CA GLU A 29 -2.12 15.33 -4.48
C GLU A 29 -3.52 15.33 -5.13
N ALA A 30 -3.61 14.95 -6.41
CA ALA A 30 -4.85 15.11 -7.18
C ALA A 30 -5.96 14.14 -6.80
N LEU A 31 -5.64 12.96 -6.26
CA LEU A 31 -6.59 11.89 -5.97
C LEU A 31 -6.52 11.38 -4.53
N ILE A 32 -6.22 12.26 -3.59
CA ILE A 32 -6.16 11.87 -2.17
C ILE A 32 -7.59 11.82 -1.60
N PRO A 33 -8.07 10.66 -1.15
CA PRO A 33 -9.42 10.52 -0.61
C PRO A 33 -9.49 10.95 0.87
N PHE A 34 -9.22 12.23 1.17
CA PHE A 34 -9.18 12.76 2.54
C PHE A 34 -10.44 12.47 3.34
N ALA A 35 -11.62 12.62 2.73
CA ALA A 35 -12.88 12.37 3.44
C ALA A 35 -12.98 10.93 3.96
N ALA A 36 -12.56 9.95 3.15
CA ALA A 36 -12.55 8.55 3.55
C ALA A 36 -11.48 8.28 4.64
N GLY A 37 -10.27 8.83 4.47
CA GLY A 37 -9.21 8.68 5.46
C GLY A 37 -9.57 9.32 6.81
N HIS A 38 -10.15 10.51 6.81
CA HIS A 38 -10.61 11.16 8.05
C HIS A 38 -11.77 10.37 8.71
N GLU A 39 -12.60 9.72 7.92
CA GLU A 39 -13.63 8.84 8.48
C GLU A 39 -13.03 7.58 9.11
N ILE A 40 -11.99 7.01 8.53
CA ILE A 40 -11.20 5.91 9.11
C ILE A 40 -10.67 6.33 10.49
N ILE A 41 -10.07 7.52 10.59
CA ILE A 41 -9.58 8.07 11.87
C ILE A 41 -10.73 8.25 12.87
N ARG A 42 -11.84 8.84 12.44
CA ARG A 42 -13.02 9.10 13.30
C ARG A 42 -13.60 7.80 13.87
N GLN A 43 -13.61 6.74 13.08
CA GLN A 43 -14.06 5.41 13.52
C GLN A 43 -12.99 4.64 14.30
N ARG A 44 -11.79 5.21 14.48
CA ARG A 44 -10.66 4.60 15.19
C ARG A 44 -10.28 3.22 14.64
N LYS A 45 -10.32 3.09 13.30
CA LYS A 45 -9.85 1.86 12.64
C LYS A 45 -8.37 1.66 12.93
N HIS A 46 -7.96 0.40 13.08
CA HIS A 46 -6.58 0.07 13.46
C HIS A 46 -6.06 -1.16 12.71
N ASP A 47 -4.75 -1.38 12.83
CA ASP A 47 -4.03 -2.50 12.21
C ASP A 47 -4.12 -2.53 10.68
N LEU A 48 -4.40 -1.40 10.03
CA LEU A 48 -4.58 -1.33 8.59
C LEU A 48 -3.25 -1.54 7.84
N THR A 49 -3.33 -2.20 6.70
CA THR A 49 -2.29 -2.19 5.67
C THR A 49 -2.64 -1.15 4.62
N LEU A 50 -1.86 -0.09 4.51
CA LEU A 50 -2.06 0.93 3.48
C LEU A 50 -1.20 0.62 2.25
N ILE A 51 -1.81 0.70 1.08
CA ILE A 51 -1.19 0.36 -0.19
C ILE A 51 -1.33 1.53 -1.16
N GLY A 52 -0.23 1.95 -1.76
CA GLY A 52 -0.25 2.99 -2.79
C GLY A 52 1.13 3.25 -3.37
N PRO A 53 1.23 3.58 -4.68
CA PRO A 53 2.53 3.79 -5.32
C PRO A 53 3.27 5.00 -4.72
N ILE A 54 2.59 6.12 -4.61
CA ILE A 54 3.10 7.32 -3.97
C ILE A 54 2.04 7.77 -2.97
N SER A 55 2.41 7.74 -1.71
CA SER A 55 1.53 8.10 -0.60
C SER A 55 1.84 9.51 -0.16
N ASP A 56 0.81 10.27 0.06
CA ASP A 56 0.92 11.66 0.46
C ASP A 56 0.42 11.89 1.90
N MET A 57 0.09 13.12 2.23
CA MET A 57 -0.31 13.60 3.55
C MET A 57 -1.32 12.69 4.27
N LEU A 58 -2.21 12.03 3.53
CA LEU A 58 -3.21 11.17 4.14
C LEU A 58 -2.59 9.94 4.82
N PHE A 59 -1.58 9.32 4.21
CA PHE A 59 -0.88 8.21 4.85
C PHE A 59 -0.18 8.69 6.12
N ASP A 60 0.49 9.84 6.07
CA ASP A 60 1.14 10.42 7.25
C ASP A 60 0.14 10.69 8.38
N GLN A 61 -1.05 11.22 8.05
CA GLN A 61 -2.13 11.45 9.02
C GLN A 61 -2.66 10.14 9.63
N LEU A 62 -2.90 9.12 8.81
CA LEU A 62 -3.39 7.82 9.28
C LEU A 62 -2.36 7.11 10.18
N ILE A 63 -1.07 7.22 9.85
CA ILE A 63 0.03 6.72 10.68
C ILE A 63 0.06 7.46 12.01
N GLY A 64 0.03 8.80 11.97
CA GLY A 64 0.02 9.63 13.18
C GLY A 64 -1.17 9.38 14.10
N ALA A 65 -2.31 9.01 13.52
CA ALA A 65 -3.52 8.63 14.26
C ALA A 65 -3.48 7.20 14.82
N GLY A 66 -2.43 6.42 14.54
CA GLY A 66 -2.30 5.04 15.02
C GLY A 66 -3.16 4.01 14.29
N CYS A 67 -3.62 4.35 13.08
CA CYS A 67 -4.49 3.45 12.31
C CYS A 67 -3.72 2.35 11.56
N VAL A 68 -2.40 2.50 11.37
CA VAL A 68 -1.63 1.76 10.37
C VAL A 68 -0.65 0.81 11.02
N LYS A 69 -0.70 -0.46 10.65
CA LYS A 69 0.26 -1.48 11.04
C LYS A 69 1.33 -1.71 9.97
N LYS A 70 0.95 -1.63 8.69
CA LYS A 70 1.82 -1.95 7.56
C LYS A 70 1.62 -0.98 6.41
N ILE A 71 2.71 -0.69 5.71
CA ILE A 71 2.71 0.11 4.49
C ILE A 71 3.35 -0.70 3.36
N ILE A 72 2.71 -0.67 2.19
CA ILE A 72 3.22 -1.20 0.94
C ILE A 72 3.22 -0.04 -0.06
N ALA A 73 4.38 0.58 -0.26
CA ALA A 73 4.48 1.81 -1.05
C ALA A 73 5.84 1.94 -1.74
N ALA A 74 5.90 2.74 -2.78
CA ALA A 74 7.17 3.14 -3.39
C ALA A 74 7.77 4.35 -2.68
N TRP A 75 6.92 5.18 -2.10
CA TRP A 75 7.35 6.37 -1.38
C TRP A 75 6.25 6.88 -0.44
N VAL A 76 6.65 7.37 0.73
CA VAL A 76 5.77 8.04 1.69
C VAL A 76 6.33 9.41 2.03
N GLY A 77 5.56 10.44 1.76
CA GLY A 77 5.97 11.81 2.03
C GLY A 77 4.85 12.81 1.77
N ASN A 78 5.12 14.07 1.98
CA ASN A 78 4.19 15.17 1.75
C ASN A 78 4.75 16.02 0.59
N VAL A 79 4.35 15.71 -0.63
CA VAL A 79 4.95 16.29 -1.85
C VAL A 79 5.07 17.81 -1.77
N SER A 80 4.01 18.50 -1.37
CA SER A 80 4.00 19.96 -1.24
C SER A 80 4.53 20.48 0.11
N ALA A 81 4.57 19.64 1.14
CA ALA A 81 4.90 20.05 2.51
C ALA A 81 6.21 19.42 3.05
N GLY A 82 6.90 18.64 2.24
CA GLY A 82 8.17 18.03 2.58
C GLY A 82 8.05 16.65 3.21
N LEU A 83 8.71 16.42 4.35
CA LEU A 83 8.80 15.08 4.95
C LEU A 83 7.49 14.65 5.62
N ALA A 84 7.20 13.35 5.54
CA ALA A 84 6.16 12.70 6.33
C ALA A 84 6.67 12.49 7.76
N HIS A 85 6.37 13.41 8.65
CA HIS A 85 6.92 13.43 10.02
C HIS A 85 6.37 12.31 10.89
N ASN A 86 5.10 11.94 10.76
CA ASN A 86 4.51 10.84 11.50
C ASN A 86 5.07 9.48 11.02
N TYR A 87 5.22 9.31 9.72
CA TYR A 87 5.85 8.14 9.13
C TYR A 87 7.28 7.94 9.67
N ARG A 88 8.09 9.00 9.66
CA ARG A 88 9.46 8.94 10.20
C ARG A 88 9.48 8.59 11.69
N ARG A 89 8.63 9.20 12.50
CA ARG A 89 8.55 8.87 13.93
C ARG A 89 8.12 7.43 14.16
N ALA A 90 7.16 6.94 13.38
CA ALA A 90 6.71 5.56 13.50
C ALA A 90 7.82 4.58 13.12
N TYR A 91 8.56 4.86 12.04
CA TYR A 91 9.66 4.02 11.58
C TYR A 91 10.89 4.10 12.49
N GLU A 92 11.34 5.31 12.83
CA GLU A 92 12.60 5.54 13.54
C GLU A 92 12.46 5.35 15.06
N GLN A 93 11.29 5.64 15.63
CA GLN A 93 11.08 5.73 17.08
C GLN A 93 9.92 4.85 17.58
N GLY A 94 9.16 4.24 16.70
CA GLY A 94 7.98 3.45 17.07
C GLY A 94 6.83 4.28 17.64
N ILE A 95 6.65 5.54 17.22
CA ILE A 95 5.60 6.44 17.74
C ILE A 95 4.58 6.77 16.61
N PRO A 96 3.28 6.52 16.84
CA PRO A 96 2.61 6.01 18.04
C PRO A 96 2.87 4.52 18.32
N HIS A 97 3.23 3.74 17.34
CA HIS A 97 3.71 2.36 17.40
C HIS A 97 4.56 2.04 16.16
N PRO A 98 5.40 1.00 16.22
CA PRO A 98 6.19 0.57 15.06
C PRO A 98 5.27 0.16 13.90
N ILE A 99 5.73 0.45 12.68
CA ILE A 99 5.05 0.04 11.44
C ILE A 99 5.96 -0.85 10.60
N GLU A 100 5.38 -1.83 9.94
CA GLU A 100 6.05 -2.66 8.95
C GLU A 100 6.05 -1.94 7.60
N ILE A 101 7.19 -1.97 6.89
CA ILE A 101 7.34 -1.29 5.60
C ILE A 101 7.81 -2.29 4.57
N HIS A 102 7.06 -2.42 3.48
CA HIS A 102 7.43 -3.15 2.28
C HIS A 102 7.66 -2.15 1.15
N ASP A 103 8.93 -1.90 0.88
CA ASP A 103 9.32 -0.97 -0.17
C ASP A 103 9.11 -1.58 -1.56
N HIS A 104 8.49 -0.79 -2.42
CA HIS A 104 8.25 -1.11 -3.81
C HIS A 104 8.79 -0.01 -4.74
N SER A 105 8.89 -0.29 -6.03
CA SER A 105 8.92 0.75 -7.04
C SER A 105 7.50 1.14 -7.45
N ASN A 106 7.31 2.34 -8.02
CA ASN A 106 6.01 2.72 -8.58
C ASN A 106 5.49 1.68 -9.57
N PHE A 107 6.37 1.12 -10.37
CA PHE A 107 6.00 0.12 -11.36
C PHE A 107 5.63 -1.22 -10.73
N SER A 108 6.41 -1.70 -9.75
CA SER A 108 6.10 -2.99 -9.11
C SER A 108 4.79 -2.97 -8.34
N ILE A 109 4.42 -1.84 -7.70
CA ILE A 109 3.11 -1.69 -7.08
C ILE A 109 1.99 -1.65 -8.12
N ALA A 110 2.19 -0.94 -9.23
CA ALA A 110 1.21 -0.91 -10.30
C ALA A 110 0.95 -2.32 -10.86
N LEU A 111 2.01 -3.12 -11.03
CA LEU A 111 1.87 -4.53 -11.44
C LEU A 111 1.16 -5.38 -10.40
N ALA A 112 1.44 -5.18 -9.11
CA ALA A 112 0.78 -5.90 -8.02
C ALA A 112 -0.73 -5.59 -7.95
N LEU A 113 -1.11 -4.33 -8.13
CA LEU A 113 -2.52 -3.89 -8.23
C LEU A 113 -3.20 -4.46 -9.47
N LEU A 114 -2.51 -4.43 -10.61
CA LEU A 114 -3.02 -5.01 -11.86
C LEU A 114 -3.23 -6.52 -11.73
N ALA A 115 -2.26 -7.24 -11.16
CA ALA A 115 -2.38 -8.68 -10.88
C ALA A 115 -3.62 -8.96 -10.02
N GLY A 116 -3.81 -8.20 -8.93
CA GLY A 116 -4.98 -8.31 -8.08
C GLY A 116 -6.29 -8.06 -8.82
N GLY A 117 -6.34 -7.03 -9.66
CA GLY A 117 -7.51 -6.70 -10.48
C GLY A 117 -7.85 -7.75 -11.54
N MET A 118 -6.85 -8.47 -12.03
CA MET A 118 -7.01 -9.54 -13.02
C MET A 118 -7.24 -10.92 -12.38
N GLY A 119 -7.13 -11.04 -11.06
CA GLY A 119 -7.13 -12.33 -10.38
C GLY A 119 -5.87 -13.16 -10.64
N ALA A 120 -4.78 -12.53 -11.07
CA ALA A 120 -3.49 -13.17 -11.26
C ALA A 120 -2.69 -13.18 -9.95
N PRO A 121 -1.95 -14.25 -9.64
CA PRO A 121 -1.16 -14.30 -8.40
C PRO A 121 0.02 -13.30 -8.43
N TYR A 122 0.57 -12.99 -9.60
CA TYR A 122 1.65 -12.03 -9.82
C TYR A 122 1.80 -11.69 -11.30
N ILE A 123 2.56 -10.64 -11.59
CA ILE A 123 3.04 -10.31 -12.95
C ILE A 123 4.57 -10.23 -12.89
N PRO A 124 5.31 -11.04 -13.68
CA PRO A 124 6.76 -10.99 -13.71
C PRO A 124 7.26 -9.71 -14.38
N THR A 125 8.42 -9.22 -13.95
CA THR A 125 9.03 -8.01 -14.51
C THR A 125 10.56 -8.07 -14.50
N TYR A 126 11.17 -7.40 -15.47
CA TYR A 126 12.61 -7.14 -15.50
C TYR A 126 13.01 -5.88 -14.72
N SER A 127 12.06 -5.01 -14.40
CA SER A 127 12.35 -3.65 -13.89
C SER A 127 13.07 -3.61 -12.55
N LEU A 128 13.09 -4.71 -11.81
CA LEU A 128 13.75 -4.81 -10.51
C LEU A 128 15.17 -5.40 -10.57
N LEU A 129 15.60 -5.86 -11.76
CA LEU A 129 16.95 -6.41 -11.94
C LEU A 129 18.00 -5.32 -11.69
N GLY A 130 19.01 -5.67 -10.88
CA GLY A 130 20.09 -4.74 -10.53
C GLY A 130 19.73 -3.70 -9.46
N SER A 131 18.50 -3.70 -8.92
CA SER A 131 18.11 -2.85 -7.79
C SER A 131 18.29 -3.57 -6.46
N ASP A 132 18.28 -2.80 -5.36
CA ASP A 132 18.36 -3.36 -4.01
C ASP A 132 16.99 -3.74 -3.42
N LEU A 133 15.89 -3.32 -4.06
CA LEU A 133 14.54 -3.62 -3.59
C LEU A 133 14.27 -5.10 -3.32
N PRO A 134 14.65 -6.03 -4.20
CA PRO A 134 14.45 -7.45 -3.92
C PRO A 134 15.29 -8.01 -2.76
N LYS A 135 16.32 -7.28 -2.33
CA LYS A 135 17.13 -7.70 -1.18
C LYS A 135 16.49 -7.32 0.16
N THR A 136 15.70 -6.26 0.16
CA THR A 136 15.08 -5.69 1.38
C THR A 136 13.61 -6.05 1.53
N ASN A 137 12.93 -6.35 0.43
CA ASN A 137 11.52 -6.70 0.44
C ASN A 137 11.33 -8.20 0.13
N PRO A 138 10.87 -9.00 1.11
CA PRO A 138 10.70 -10.45 0.97
C PRO A 138 9.57 -10.85 0.01
N ASP A 139 8.72 -9.91 -0.39
CA ASP A 139 7.64 -10.18 -1.34
C ASP A 139 8.16 -10.39 -2.77
N PHE A 140 9.40 -9.97 -3.05
CA PHE A 140 10.01 -10.17 -4.36
C PHE A 140 10.76 -11.49 -4.45
N ILE A 141 10.34 -12.34 -5.36
CA ILE A 141 10.95 -13.64 -5.63
C ILE A 141 11.55 -13.63 -7.03
N GLU A 142 12.82 -14.01 -7.13
CA GLU A 142 13.48 -14.24 -8.41
C GLU A 142 12.91 -15.51 -9.06
N ALA A 143 12.61 -15.43 -10.33
CA ALA A 143 12.13 -16.54 -11.14
C ALA A 143 12.83 -16.54 -12.50
N THR A 144 12.82 -17.67 -13.18
CA THR A 144 13.35 -17.81 -14.54
C THR A 144 12.21 -17.78 -15.54
N SER A 145 12.35 -16.96 -16.56
CA SER A 145 11.39 -16.89 -17.66
C SER A 145 11.37 -18.23 -18.43
N PRO A 146 10.18 -18.82 -18.65
CA PRO A 146 10.09 -20.06 -19.43
C PRO A 146 10.35 -19.88 -20.92
N PHE A 147 10.45 -18.65 -21.42
CA PHE A 147 10.57 -18.36 -22.83
C PHE A 147 12.00 -18.14 -23.31
N GLY A 148 12.86 -17.53 -22.49
CA GLY A 148 14.24 -17.23 -22.87
C GLY A 148 15.27 -17.59 -21.80
N GLY A 149 14.81 -18.05 -20.64
CA GLY A 149 15.70 -18.40 -19.52
C GLY A 149 16.22 -17.19 -18.75
N GLU A 150 15.75 -15.98 -19.07
CA GLU A 150 16.16 -14.76 -18.39
C GLU A 150 15.61 -14.72 -16.95
N LYS A 151 16.35 -14.06 -16.08
CA LYS A 151 15.88 -13.78 -14.73
C LYS A 151 14.82 -12.69 -14.76
N VAL A 152 13.77 -12.89 -13.97
CA VAL A 152 12.70 -11.94 -13.73
C VAL A 152 12.38 -11.90 -12.24
N PHE A 153 11.79 -10.81 -11.76
CA PHE A 153 11.20 -10.76 -10.43
C PHE A 153 9.69 -10.86 -10.51
N ARG A 154 9.09 -11.49 -9.51
CA ARG A 154 7.66 -11.48 -9.23
C ARG A 154 7.44 -10.94 -7.83
N GLY A 155 6.57 -9.96 -7.69
CA GLY A 155 5.97 -9.56 -6.43
C GLY A 155 4.60 -10.20 -6.28
N GLY A 156 4.18 -10.50 -5.07
CA GLY A 156 2.82 -10.97 -4.80
C GLY A 156 1.77 -9.94 -5.23
N ASN A 157 0.53 -10.38 -5.43
CA ASN A 157 -0.56 -9.43 -5.56
C ASN A 157 -0.87 -8.80 -4.21
N VAL A 158 -1.42 -7.59 -4.21
CA VAL A 158 -1.72 -6.82 -2.98
C VAL A 158 -2.98 -7.26 -2.24
N ASN A 159 -3.71 -8.24 -2.74
CA ASN A 159 -4.97 -8.70 -2.14
C ASN A 159 -4.78 -9.58 -0.89
N GLY A 160 -3.61 -9.49 -0.26
CA GLY A 160 -3.29 -10.14 1.02
C GLY A 160 -3.27 -11.64 0.94
N GLY A 161 -2.14 -12.22 1.27
CA GLY A 161 -1.88 -13.60 1.62
C GLY A 161 -3.02 -14.61 1.58
N GLY A 162 -3.58 -14.84 0.45
CA GLY A 162 -4.29 -16.06 0.16
C GLY A 162 -3.23 -17.13 -0.07
N GLN A 163 -2.93 -17.92 0.94
CA GLN A 163 -2.37 -19.23 0.70
C GLN A 163 -3.37 -19.96 -0.21
N LEU A 164 -2.98 -20.23 -1.45
CA LEU A 164 -3.56 -21.31 -2.22
C LEU A 164 -2.92 -22.60 -1.78
#